data_925ad73b9ff38d74bb4edc9d152c6651
#
_entry.id   925ad73b9ff38d74bb4edc9d152c6651
#
_cell.length_a   1.000
_cell.length_b   1.000
_cell.length_c   1.000
_cell.angle_alpha   90.00
_cell.angle_beta   90.00
_cell.angle_gamma   90.00
#
_symmetry.space_group_name_H-M   'P 1'
#
loop_
_entity.id
_entity.type
_entity.pdbx_description
1 polymer ?
#
loop_
_entity_poly.entity_id
_entity_poly.type
_entity_poly.pdbx_seq_one_letter_code
_entity_poly.pdbx_strand_id
1 'polypeptide(L)'
;LGLTKAVRRLVDDFSASTGIQAVYVHHDPVSPVPTDLATCVYRIAQESLNNVARHARASEVEVELICDEGRVTLSIRDNGVGFDPLQVSQMRGRLGVLSMKERVRLVGGTLDVTTAPGRGTHIEVDVPLAGNAHV
;
A
#
# COMPACT_ATOMS: atom_id res chain seq x y z
N LEU A 1 -6.16 -17.39 -6.70
CA LEU A 1 -5.83 -16.90 -5.38
C LEU A 1 -6.32 -15.46 -5.25
N GLY A 2 -6.99 -15.17 -4.18
CA GLY A 2 -7.50 -13.82 -3.94
C GLY A 2 -6.43 -12.82 -3.58
N LEU A 3 -6.78 -11.55 -3.70
CA LEU A 3 -5.88 -10.44 -3.40
C LEU A 3 -5.35 -10.52 -1.96
N THR A 4 -6.21 -10.83 -0.99
CA THR A 4 -5.81 -10.87 0.41
C THR A 4 -4.74 -11.94 0.68
N LYS A 5 -4.83 -13.09 0.00
CA LYS A 5 -3.82 -14.13 0.12
C LYS A 5 -2.52 -13.76 -0.56
N ALA A 6 -2.60 -13.09 -1.71
CA ALA A 6 -1.41 -12.65 -2.41
C ALA A 6 -0.63 -11.62 -1.58
N VAL A 7 -1.33 -10.69 -0.96
CA VAL A 7 -0.70 -9.71 -0.09
C VAL A 7 -0.14 -10.36 1.18
N ARG A 8 -0.83 -11.37 1.73
CA ARG A 8 -0.31 -12.14 2.85
C ARG A 8 1.07 -12.71 2.53
N ARG A 9 1.19 -13.35 1.37
CA ARG A 9 2.45 -13.93 0.97
C ARG A 9 3.54 -12.87 0.80
N LEU A 10 3.17 -11.74 0.22
CA LEU A 10 4.08 -10.63 0.04
C LEU A 10 4.61 -10.11 1.39
N VAL A 11 3.72 -9.98 2.37
CA VAL A 11 4.09 -9.51 3.71
C VAL A 11 5.00 -10.53 4.41
N ASP A 12 4.66 -11.81 4.31
CA ASP A 12 5.47 -12.87 4.94
C ASP A 12 6.86 -12.92 4.34
N ASP A 13 6.97 -12.84 3.00
CA ASP A 13 8.25 -12.84 2.31
C ASP A 13 9.09 -11.61 2.69
N PHE A 14 8.45 -10.46 2.80
CA PHE A 14 9.09 -9.23 3.21
C PHE A 14 9.70 -9.38 4.61
N SER A 15 8.92 -9.87 5.55
CA SER A 15 9.39 -10.03 6.93
C SER A 15 10.53 -11.05 7.01
N ALA A 16 10.43 -12.14 6.26
CA ALA A 16 11.46 -13.17 6.24
C ALA A 16 12.78 -12.66 5.67
N SER A 17 12.73 -11.83 4.62
CA SER A 17 13.93 -11.36 3.95
C SER A 17 14.58 -10.15 4.61
N THR A 18 13.80 -9.32 5.33
CA THR A 18 14.34 -8.09 5.93
C THR A 18 14.56 -8.19 7.43
N GLY A 19 13.89 -9.11 8.10
CA GLY A 19 13.86 -9.18 9.56
C GLY A 19 12.98 -8.11 10.20
N ILE A 20 12.30 -7.30 9.42
CA ILE A 20 11.38 -6.29 9.93
C ILE A 20 10.09 -6.99 10.36
N GLN A 21 9.61 -6.70 11.56
CA GLN A 21 8.37 -7.28 12.03
C GLN A 21 7.20 -6.71 11.25
N ALA A 22 6.38 -7.57 10.67
CA ALA A 22 5.25 -7.14 9.87
C ALA A 22 3.95 -7.70 10.44
N VAL A 23 2.97 -6.83 10.63
CA VAL A 23 1.63 -7.21 11.07
C VAL A 23 0.69 -7.03 9.88
N TYR A 24 -0.10 -8.04 9.58
CA TYR A 24 -1.05 -7.98 8.49
C TYR A 24 -2.46 -8.21 8.99
N VAL A 25 -3.34 -7.25 8.72
CA VAL A 25 -4.76 -7.33 9.06
C VAL A 25 -5.54 -7.23 7.77
N HIS A 26 -6.52 -8.10 7.57
CA HIS A 26 -7.30 -8.06 6.34
C HIS A 26 -8.75 -8.47 6.58
N HIS A 27 -9.63 -7.92 5.75
CA HIS A 27 -11.01 -8.37 5.61
C HIS A 27 -11.19 -8.81 4.17
N ASP A 28 -11.61 -10.06 3.98
CA ASP A 28 -11.73 -10.63 2.65
C ASP A 28 -12.97 -10.09 1.94
N PRO A 29 -12.92 -9.95 0.60
CA PRO A 29 -14.06 -9.47 -0.16
C PRO A 29 -15.18 -10.49 -0.18
N VAL A 30 -16.42 -9.99 -0.18
CA VAL A 30 -17.60 -10.83 -0.33
C VAL A 30 -17.74 -11.28 -1.78
N SER A 31 -17.31 -10.43 -2.71
CA SER A 31 -17.32 -10.70 -4.14
C SER A 31 -15.92 -10.59 -4.70
N PRO A 32 -15.63 -11.25 -5.83
CA PRO A 32 -14.29 -11.12 -6.43
C PRO A 32 -13.95 -9.67 -6.76
N VAL A 33 -12.72 -9.30 -6.46
CA VAL A 33 -12.20 -7.98 -6.82
C VAL A 33 -11.81 -8.00 -8.30
N PRO A 34 -12.17 -6.97 -9.08
CA PRO A 34 -11.77 -6.91 -10.49
C PRO A 34 -10.25 -7.06 -10.64
N THR A 35 -9.83 -7.75 -11.69
CA THR A 35 -8.42 -8.11 -11.87
C THR A 35 -7.50 -6.90 -11.95
N ASP A 36 -7.90 -5.86 -12.67
CA ASP A 36 -7.08 -4.67 -12.83
C ASP A 36 -6.91 -3.94 -11.50
N LEU A 37 -7.96 -3.90 -10.67
CA LEU A 37 -7.90 -3.30 -9.36
C LEU A 37 -7.01 -4.13 -8.42
N ALA A 38 -7.18 -5.45 -8.45
CA ALA A 38 -6.38 -6.34 -7.62
C ALA A 38 -4.89 -6.22 -7.98
N THR A 39 -4.56 -6.17 -9.26
CA THR A 39 -3.19 -6.00 -9.73
C THR A 39 -2.61 -4.67 -9.25
N CYS A 40 -3.40 -3.62 -9.36
CA CYS A 40 -2.98 -2.30 -8.91
C CYS A 40 -2.64 -2.30 -7.41
N VAL A 41 -3.55 -2.79 -6.59
CA VAL A 41 -3.36 -2.82 -5.14
C VAL A 41 -2.15 -3.67 -4.76
N TYR A 42 -2.00 -4.84 -5.40
CA TYR A 42 -0.86 -5.71 -5.14
C TYR A 42 0.46 -5.00 -5.46
N ARG A 43 0.54 -4.31 -6.60
CA ARG A 43 1.77 -3.61 -6.98
C ARG A 43 2.08 -2.44 -6.07
N ILE A 44 1.06 -1.75 -5.57
CA ILE A 44 1.27 -0.69 -4.60
C ILE A 44 1.83 -1.27 -3.29
N ALA A 45 1.29 -2.39 -2.83
CA ALA A 45 1.79 -3.05 -1.64
C ALA A 45 3.25 -3.47 -1.83
N GLN A 46 3.57 -4.06 -2.98
CA GLN A 46 4.92 -4.50 -3.30
C GLN A 46 5.90 -3.32 -3.30
N GLU A 47 5.55 -2.23 -3.97
CA GLU A 47 6.42 -1.06 -4.06
C GLU A 47 6.59 -0.38 -2.71
N SER A 48 5.51 -0.30 -1.93
CA SER A 48 5.56 0.29 -0.60
C SER A 48 6.45 -0.49 0.35
N LEU A 49 6.36 -1.81 0.32
CA LEU A 49 7.22 -2.66 1.15
C LEU A 49 8.68 -2.59 0.70
N ASN A 50 8.93 -2.48 -0.62
CA ASN A 50 10.28 -2.28 -1.13
C ASN A 50 10.86 -0.96 -0.61
N ASN A 51 10.04 0.09 -0.56
CA ASN A 51 10.48 1.38 -0.02
C ASN A 51 10.81 1.28 1.46
N VAL A 52 10.01 0.54 2.23
CA VAL A 52 10.31 0.31 3.64
C VAL A 52 11.65 -0.41 3.78
N ALA A 53 11.87 -1.46 3.00
CA ALA A 53 13.11 -2.23 3.06
C ALA A 53 14.35 -1.39 2.76
N ARG A 54 14.24 -0.48 1.80
CA ARG A 54 15.40 0.29 1.31
C ARG A 54 15.66 1.57 2.07
N HIS A 55 14.62 2.23 2.54
CA HIS A 55 14.76 3.62 2.96
C HIS A 55 14.29 3.93 4.37
N ALA A 56 13.40 3.12 4.93
CA ALA A 56 12.71 3.54 6.16
C ALA A 56 13.49 3.31 7.44
N ARG A 57 14.41 2.34 7.47
CA ARG A 57 15.08 1.92 8.69
C ARG A 57 14.08 1.60 9.79
N ALA A 58 12.98 0.99 9.41
CA ALA A 58 11.92 0.64 10.33
C ALA A 58 12.22 -0.68 11.04
N SER A 59 11.66 -0.86 12.23
CA SER A 59 11.67 -2.15 12.92
C SER A 59 10.33 -2.85 12.78
N GLU A 60 9.29 -2.11 12.42
CA GLU A 60 7.94 -2.65 12.33
C GLU A 60 7.17 -2.00 11.19
N VAL A 61 6.35 -2.79 10.51
CA VAL A 61 5.42 -2.30 9.51
C VAL A 61 4.05 -2.94 9.74
N GLU A 62 3.00 -2.16 9.53
CA GLU A 62 1.63 -2.63 9.63
C GLU A 62 0.96 -2.49 8.28
N VAL A 63 0.39 -3.59 7.80
CA VAL A 63 -0.31 -3.63 6.51
C VAL A 63 -1.77 -3.98 6.78
N GLU A 64 -2.69 -3.16 6.29
CA GLU A 64 -4.12 -3.44 6.37
C GLU A 64 -4.71 -3.44 4.98
N LEU A 65 -5.43 -4.49 4.66
CA LEU A 65 -6.15 -4.60 3.40
C LEU A 65 -7.60 -4.92 3.71
N ILE A 66 -8.46 -3.94 3.55
CA ILE A 66 -9.86 -4.05 3.93
C ILE A 66 -10.71 -4.00 2.66
N CYS A 67 -11.37 -5.13 2.38
CA CYS A 67 -12.33 -5.21 1.29
C CYS A 67 -13.73 -5.13 1.91
N ASP A 68 -14.32 -3.96 1.83
CA ASP A 68 -15.62 -3.70 2.42
C ASP A 68 -16.62 -3.37 1.32
N GLU A 69 -17.87 -3.14 1.69
CA GLU A 69 -18.92 -2.84 0.72
C GLU A 69 -18.52 -1.75 -0.23
N GLY A 70 -18.33 -2.11 -1.49
CA GLY A 70 -18.07 -1.15 -2.53
C GLY A 70 -16.71 -0.48 -2.51
N ARG A 71 -15.76 -0.99 -1.71
CA ARG A 71 -14.49 -0.29 -1.53
C ARG A 71 -13.37 -1.22 -1.14
N VAL A 72 -12.16 -0.94 -1.66
CA VAL A 72 -10.94 -1.62 -1.25
C VAL A 72 -9.99 -0.57 -0.70
N THR A 73 -9.51 -0.78 0.52
CA THR A 73 -8.58 0.14 1.18
C THR A 73 -7.31 -0.61 1.56
N LEU A 74 -6.16 -0.06 1.19
CA LEU A 74 -4.86 -0.59 1.58
C LEU A 74 -4.15 0.48 2.40
N SER A 75 -3.64 0.11 3.58
CA SER A 75 -2.89 1.01 4.44
C SER A 75 -1.57 0.34 4.81
N ILE A 76 -0.46 1.03 4.60
CA ILE A 76 0.87 0.53 4.96
C ILE A 76 1.55 1.61 5.79
N ARG A 77 1.85 1.28 7.02
CA ARG A 77 2.45 2.22 7.98
C ARG A 77 3.71 1.62 8.55
N ASP A 78 4.81 2.36 8.49
CA ASP A 78 6.06 1.94 9.13
C ASP A 78 6.44 2.92 10.25
N ASN A 79 7.30 2.46 11.15
CA ASN A 79 7.82 3.26 12.26
C ASN A 79 9.23 3.76 12.00
N GLY A 80 9.60 3.92 10.73
CA GLY A 80 10.94 4.29 10.34
C GLY A 80 11.25 5.78 10.46
N VAL A 81 12.26 6.19 9.71
CA VAL A 81 12.77 7.57 9.81
C VAL A 81 11.88 8.62 9.16
N GLY A 82 10.98 8.18 8.27
CA GLY A 82 10.15 9.11 7.53
C GLY A 82 10.94 9.97 6.55
N PHE A 83 10.25 10.87 5.89
CA PHE A 83 10.84 11.77 4.92
C PHE A 83 10.28 13.17 5.11
N ASP A 84 11.05 14.17 4.71
CA ASP A 84 10.52 15.52 4.55
C ASP A 84 9.55 15.50 3.36
N PRO A 85 8.29 15.91 3.52
CA PRO A 85 7.33 15.91 2.41
C PRO A 85 7.82 16.65 1.17
N LEU A 86 8.61 17.70 1.34
CA LEU A 86 9.17 18.44 0.21
C LEU A 86 10.21 17.60 -0.52
N GLN A 87 10.98 16.80 0.20
CA GLN A 87 11.98 15.93 -0.41
C GLN A 87 11.35 14.76 -1.15
N VAL A 88 10.20 14.27 -0.71
CA VAL A 88 9.50 13.20 -1.41
C VAL A 88 9.20 13.61 -2.85
N SER A 89 8.77 14.87 -3.05
CA SER A 89 8.52 15.39 -4.39
C SER A 89 9.78 15.41 -5.25
N GLN A 90 10.93 15.69 -4.64
CA GLN A 90 12.22 15.72 -5.35
C GLN A 90 12.80 14.33 -5.57
N MET A 91 12.34 13.35 -4.79
CA MET A 91 12.81 11.97 -4.87
C MET A 91 11.94 11.11 -5.78
N ARG A 92 11.07 11.72 -6.55
CA ARG A 92 10.21 11.00 -7.47
C ARG A 92 11.05 10.10 -8.37
N GLY A 93 10.56 8.91 -8.66
CA GLY A 93 11.31 7.89 -9.37
C GLY A 93 12.14 7.02 -8.46
N ARG A 94 12.58 7.54 -7.31
CA ARG A 94 13.31 6.74 -6.31
C ARG A 94 12.35 6.03 -5.38
N LEU A 95 11.26 6.68 -4.97
CA LEU A 95 10.24 6.11 -4.10
C LEU A 95 9.03 5.58 -4.88
N GLY A 96 8.93 5.93 -6.16
CA GLY A 96 7.81 5.49 -6.99
C GLY A 96 6.47 6.10 -6.61
N VAL A 97 6.44 7.13 -5.77
CA VAL A 97 5.18 7.69 -5.27
C VAL A 97 4.33 8.26 -6.40
N LEU A 98 4.94 8.99 -7.33
CA LEU A 98 4.20 9.56 -8.43
C LEU A 98 3.61 8.48 -9.32
N SER A 99 4.38 7.44 -9.60
CA SER A 99 3.92 6.29 -10.37
C SER A 99 2.78 5.56 -9.67
N MET A 100 2.88 5.40 -8.35
CA MET A 100 1.82 4.79 -7.56
C MET A 100 0.53 5.59 -7.63
N LYS A 101 0.61 6.92 -7.50
CA LYS A 101 -0.56 7.78 -7.59
C LYS A 101 -1.24 7.67 -8.94
N GLU A 102 -0.46 7.67 -10.02
CA GLU A 102 -1.01 7.52 -11.37
C GLU A 102 -1.69 6.17 -11.55
N ARG A 103 -1.07 5.11 -11.06
CA ARG A 103 -1.61 3.76 -11.17
C ARG A 103 -2.96 3.64 -10.44
N VAL A 104 -3.05 4.22 -9.25
CA VAL A 104 -4.28 4.19 -8.47
C VAL A 104 -5.37 5.02 -9.14
N ARG A 105 -4.99 6.18 -9.69
CA ARG A 105 -5.94 7.05 -10.37
C ARG A 105 -6.59 6.34 -11.56
N LEU A 106 -5.82 5.52 -12.28
CA LEU A 106 -6.33 4.81 -13.45
C LEU A 106 -7.41 3.78 -13.11
N VAL A 107 -7.48 3.34 -11.88
CA VAL A 107 -8.56 2.44 -11.43
C VAL A 107 -9.60 3.17 -10.59
N GLY A 108 -9.58 4.50 -10.61
CA GLY A 108 -10.60 5.31 -9.98
C GLY A 108 -10.40 5.59 -8.50
N GLY A 109 -9.19 5.35 -8.00
CA GLY A 109 -8.90 5.53 -6.59
C GLY A 109 -8.01 6.72 -6.27
N THR A 110 -7.67 6.82 -5.01
CA THR A 110 -6.76 7.85 -4.49
C THR A 110 -5.66 7.20 -3.67
N LEU A 111 -4.50 7.85 -3.64
CA LEU A 111 -3.36 7.42 -2.82
C LEU A 111 -2.83 8.63 -2.09
N ASP A 112 -2.73 8.52 -0.78
CA ASP A 112 -2.18 9.57 0.07
C ASP A 112 -0.94 9.06 0.80
N VAL A 113 0.07 9.91 0.90
CA VAL A 113 1.29 9.63 1.64
C VAL A 113 1.41 10.66 2.76
N THR A 114 1.48 10.15 4.00
CA THR A 114 1.73 10.98 5.16
C THR A 114 3.08 10.59 5.73
N THR A 115 4.01 11.52 5.76
CA THR A 115 5.36 11.26 6.23
C THR A 115 5.96 12.52 6.82
N ALA A 116 6.84 12.35 7.80
CA ALA A 116 7.61 13.44 8.38
C ALA A 116 8.87 12.86 8.99
N PRO A 117 9.97 13.62 9.05
CA PRO A 117 11.21 13.13 9.67
C PRO A 117 10.95 12.62 11.09
N GLY A 118 11.40 11.40 11.36
CA GLY A 118 11.26 10.76 12.68
C GLY A 118 9.89 10.18 12.98
N ARG A 119 8.94 10.27 12.05
CA ARG A 119 7.57 9.83 12.30
C ARG A 119 7.12 8.67 11.42
N GLY A 120 8.04 8.09 10.66
CA GLY A 120 7.70 7.02 9.75
C GLY A 120 6.91 7.49 8.54
N THR A 121 6.33 6.53 7.82
CA THR A 121 5.57 6.83 6.61
C THR A 121 4.29 6.01 6.61
N HIS A 122 3.20 6.64 6.20
CA HIS A 122 1.90 5.99 6.05
C HIS A 122 1.40 6.22 4.63
N ILE A 123 1.19 5.12 3.92
CA ILE A 123 0.60 5.14 2.57
C ILE A 123 -0.80 4.59 2.68
N GLU A 124 -1.76 5.31 2.13
CA GLU A 124 -3.15 4.88 2.16
C GLU A 124 -3.74 4.93 0.76
N VAL A 125 -4.31 3.82 0.33
CA VAL A 125 -4.96 3.69 -0.98
C VAL A 125 -6.43 3.40 -0.73
N ASP A 126 -7.29 4.09 -1.48
CA ASP A 126 -8.73 3.93 -1.38
C ASP A 126 -9.29 3.85 -2.78
N VAL A 127 -9.89 2.71 -3.12
CA VAL A 127 -10.44 2.49 -4.46
C VAL A 127 -11.90 2.05 -4.34
N PRO A 128 -12.84 2.83 -4.87
CA PRO A 128 -14.23 2.38 -4.94
C PRO A 128 -14.37 1.29 -5.99
N LEU A 129 -15.23 0.32 -5.73
CA LEU A 129 -15.52 -0.71 -6.71
C LEU A 129 -16.39 -0.12 -7.81
N ALA A 130 -16.03 -0.42 -9.06
CA ALA A 130 -16.65 0.22 -10.22
C ALA A 130 -18.17 0.07 -10.26
N GLY A 131 -18.69 -1.06 -9.82
CA GLY A 131 -20.12 -1.30 -9.84
C GLY A 131 -20.93 -0.36 -9.00
N ASN A 132 -20.30 0.38 -8.10
CA ASN A 132 -21.01 1.30 -7.19
C ASN A 132 -21.05 2.72 -7.71
N ALA A 133 -20.39 2.97 -8.81
CA ALA A 133 -20.29 4.33 -9.34
C ALA A 133 -21.49 4.74 -10.15
N HIS A 134 -22.40 3.84 -10.37
CA HIS A 134 -23.50 4.08 -11.27
C HIS A 134 -24.80 4.29 -10.63
N VAL A 135 -24.83 4.78 -9.60
CA VAL A 135 -26.13 4.98 -8.98
C VAL A 135 -26.90 6.14 -9.49
#